data_ef55e43a9ca276aecdeaad29fa4dba64
#
_entry.id   ef55e43a9ca276aecdeaad29fa4dba64
#
_cell.length_a   1.000
_cell.length_b   1.000
_cell.length_c   1.000
_cell.angle_alpha   90.00
_cell.angle_beta   90.00
_cell.angle_gamma   90.00
#
_symmetry.space_group_name_H-M   'P 1'
#
loop_
_entity.id
_entity.type
_entity.pdbx_description
1 polymer ?
#
loop_
_entity_poly.entity_id
_entity_poly.type
_entity_poly.pdbx_seq_one_letter_code
_entity_poly.pdbx_strand_id
1 'polypeptide(L)'
;IPAVENGHLRWNMEALLGEIRIAIQKAGKTDSLAFDTWGVDFGLLDADGKLLEDPVHYRDERTKDWPQRVAQKIELHSLYVRTGNQILAINTLFQLLALQEEQPDLLRRAKHLLFIPDLLAAMLGADLTWERSIASTSQMWNPVAGTWDLELLRQMGMDPGLFGAMTDSGSIIGALPDSTKIIAVAGHDTQCAVAAMPVEEGESAAFLSCGTWSLIGCELETPILTKESCDSGLSNEYGANGRINYLKNIIGLWLIQESRREYARQGEEYSFGELAKLADEAEAFHCFIDPDAQEFVAPGNIPERIQKFCRRTGQPVPETVGETVRCIYESLALKYRYALEQLEGMTGKNFTILHILGGGANAGLLCQMTADACRLMVKAGPVEATALGNILIQLKALHAIHDIDKGRRLI
;
A
#
# COMPACT_ATOMS: atom_id res chain seq x y z
N ILE A 1 12.68 7.97 9.09
CA ILE A 1 13.68 7.87 8.01
C ILE A 1 14.30 6.49 8.12
N PRO A 2 14.27 5.65 7.07
CA PRO A 2 14.93 4.35 7.10
C PRO A 2 16.46 4.53 7.21
N ALA A 3 17.09 3.65 7.96
CA ALA A 3 18.56 3.59 8.11
C ALA A 3 19.04 2.14 7.99
N VAL A 4 20.28 1.94 7.54
CA VAL A 4 20.89 0.60 7.53
C VAL A 4 21.46 0.32 8.92
N GLU A 5 20.94 -0.72 9.56
CA GLU A 5 21.37 -1.19 10.86
C GLU A 5 21.51 -2.71 10.86
N ASN A 6 22.64 -3.24 11.33
CA ASN A 6 22.96 -4.67 11.35
C ASN A 6 22.77 -5.37 9.99
N GLY A 7 23.08 -4.66 8.89
CA GLY A 7 22.97 -5.18 7.54
C GLY A 7 21.58 -5.09 6.89
N HIS A 8 20.57 -4.62 7.61
CA HIS A 8 19.19 -4.47 7.13
C HIS A 8 18.76 -3.01 7.09
N LEU A 9 17.88 -2.68 6.12
CA LEU A 9 17.20 -1.39 6.08
C LEU A 9 16.07 -1.39 7.11
N ARG A 10 16.13 -0.49 8.11
CA ARG A 10 15.16 -0.43 9.22
C ARG A 10 14.47 0.91 9.33
N TRP A 11 13.26 0.91 9.87
CA TRP A 11 12.54 2.11 10.28
C TRP A 11 13.08 2.59 11.64
N ASN A 12 13.36 3.86 11.78
CA ASN A 12 13.73 4.44 13.09
C ASN A 12 12.44 4.82 13.82
N MET A 13 11.95 3.95 14.70
CA MET A 13 10.69 4.14 15.43
C MET A 13 10.77 5.27 16.46
N GLU A 14 11.93 5.51 17.07
CA GLU A 14 12.11 6.62 18.00
C GLU A 14 11.98 7.97 17.29
N ALA A 15 12.59 8.11 16.12
CA ALA A 15 12.46 9.31 15.31
C ALA A 15 11.01 9.53 14.83
N LEU A 16 10.31 8.46 14.37
CA LEU A 16 8.90 8.56 13.97
C LEU A 16 8.01 9.01 15.14
N LEU A 17 8.18 8.41 16.32
CA LEU A 17 7.45 8.82 17.52
C LEU A 17 7.77 10.23 17.96
N GLY A 18 9.03 10.66 17.81
CA GLY A 18 9.43 12.03 18.09
C GLY A 18 8.63 13.03 17.27
N GLU A 19 8.55 12.83 15.94
CA GLU A 19 7.77 13.67 15.04
C GLU A 19 6.25 13.61 15.33
N ILE A 20 5.73 12.43 15.66
CA ILE A 20 4.32 12.27 16.04
C ILE A 20 4.01 13.08 17.31
N ARG A 21 4.85 13.03 18.33
CA ARG A 21 4.68 13.81 19.57
C ARG A 21 4.72 15.31 19.30
N ILE A 22 5.61 15.76 18.42
CA ILE A 22 5.67 17.18 17.98
C ILE A 22 4.37 17.56 17.26
N ALA A 23 3.86 16.70 16.37
CA ALA A 23 2.61 16.93 15.66
C ALA A 23 1.40 17.01 16.61
N ILE A 24 1.29 16.08 17.58
CA ILE A 24 0.26 16.11 18.62
C ILE A 24 0.33 17.42 19.42
N GLN A 25 1.52 17.82 19.84
CA GLN A 25 1.72 19.08 20.57
C GLN A 25 1.30 20.30 19.76
N LYS A 26 1.62 20.34 18.46
CA LYS A 26 1.24 21.42 17.54
C LYS A 26 -0.27 21.47 17.28
N ALA A 27 -0.93 20.31 17.20
CA ALA A 27 -2.36 20.23 17.01
C ALA A 27 -3.13 20.76 18.23
N GLY A 28 -2.53 20.68 19.42
CA GLY A 28 -3.21 21.06 20.66
C GLY A 28 -4.34 20.08 21.03
N LYS A 29 -5.39 20.58 21.68
CA LYS A 29 -6.51 19.72 22.09
C LYS A 29 -7.33 19.29 20.88
N THR A 30 -7.45 17.98 20.70
CA THR A 30 -8.25 17.33 19.66
C THR A 30 -9.22 16.33 20.31
N ASP A 31 -10.29 15.93 19.59
CA ASP A 31 -11.25 14.94 20.08
C ASP A 31 -10.70 13.51 19.89
N SER A 32 -9.91 13.31 18.86
CA SER A 32 -9.32 12.01 18.53
C SER A 32 -8.02 12.11 17.76
N LEU A 33 -7.31 10.98 17.74
CA LEU A 33 -6.06 10.70 17.01
C LEU A 33 -6.17 9.32 16.39
N ALA A 34 -5.64 9.14 15.20
CA ALA A 34 -5.58 7.85 14.53
C ALA A 34 -4.35 7.75 13.62
N PHE A 35 -3.95 6.52 13.31
CA PHE A 35 -2.81 6.23 12.44
C PHE A 35 -3.25 5.39 11.25
N ASP A 36 -2.87 5.80 10.07
CA ASP A 36 -2.76 4.97 8.87
C ASP A 36 -1.32 5.02 8.37
N THR A 37 -0.86 3.93 7.78
CA THR A 37 0.51 3.78 7.29
C THR A 37 0.54 2.89 6.04
N TRP A 38 1.75 2.65 5.53
CA TRP A 38 2.00 1.60 4.55
C TRP A 38 1.73 0.21 5.13
N GLY A 39 1.44 -0.75 4.26
CA GLY A 39 1.18 -2.15 4.63
C GLY A 39 2.45 -2.96 4.94
N VAL A 40 2.24 -4.20 5.30
CA VAL A 40 3.16 -5.33 5.43
C VAL A 40 4.24 -5.28 6.49
N ASP A 41 4.71 -4.12 6.92
CA ASP A 41 5.76 -3.99 7.95
C ASP A 41 5.18 -4.11 9.36
N PHE A 42 6.00 -4.64 10.27
CA PHE A 42 5.58 -4.96 11.64
C PHE A 42 6.73 -4.80 12.63
N GLY A 43 6.37 -4.59 13.90
CA GLY A 43 7.26 -4.69 15.05
C GLY A 43 6.89 -5.87 15.95
N LEU A 44 7.89 -6.38 16.66
CA LEU A 44 7.74 -7.45 17.64
C LEU A 44 7.87 -6.88 19.05
N LEU A 45 6.90 -7.19 19.91
CA LEU A 45 6.90 -6.78 21.30
C LEU A 45 7.16 -7.98 22.23
N ASP A 46 7.83 -7.72 23.34
CA ASP A 46 7.99 -8.68 24.44
C ASP A 46 6.74 -8.75 25.33
N ALA A 47 6.84 -9.51 26.44
CA ALA A 47 5.75 -9.69 27.39
C ALA A 47 5.36 -8.40 28.14
N ASP A 48 6.24 -7.43 28.22
CA ASP A 48 6.00 -6.13 28.85
C ASP A 48 5.50 -5.07 27.84
N GLY A 49 5.27 -5.48 26.58
CA GLY A 49 4.83 -4.59 25.49
C GLY A 49 5.94 -3.71 24.94
N LYS A 50 7.19 -4.02 25.21
CA LYS A 50 8.35 -3.27 24.72
C LYS A 50 8.78 -3.77 23.35
N LEU A 51 9.04 -2.84 22.43
CA LEU A 51 9.59 -3.14 21.12
C LEU A 51 10.98 -3.81 21.25
N LEU A 52 11.14 -4.98 20.63
CA LEU A 52 12.37 -5.76 20.71
C LEU A 52 13.49 -5.20 19.84
N GLU A 53 13.15 -4.80 18.62
CA GLU A 53 14.04 -4.16 17.65
C GLU A 53 13.23 -3.27 16.71
N ASP A 54 13.88 -2.29 16.10
CA ASP A 54 13.27 -1.48 15.06
C ASP A 54 12.82 -2.34 13.86
N PRO A 55 11.59 -2.13 13.31
CA PRO A 55 11.05 -2.89 12.19
C PRO A 55 11.94 -2.83 10.95
N VAL A 56 12.10 -3.94 10.26
CA VAL A 56 12.79 -3.99 8.98
C VAL A 56 11.84 -3.45 7.89
N HIS A 57 12.39 -2.63 7.02
CA HIS A 57 11.65 -2.00 5.91
C HIS A 57 11.34 -3.04 4.83
N TYR A 58 10.15 -3.02 4.26
CA TYR A 58 9.68 -3.98 3.23
C TYR A 58 10.54 -4.02 1.95
N ARG A 59 11.36 -2.99 1.66
CA ARG A 59 12.30 -2.97 0.53
C ARG A 59 13.66 -3.58 0.86
N ASP A 60 13.84 -4.17 2.06
CA ASP A 60 15.01 -4.94 2.38
C ASP A 60 15.11 -6.19 1.50
N GLU A 61 16.30 -6.55 1.03
CA GLU A 61 16.49 -7.64 0.07
C GLU A 61 16.33 -9.05 0.67
N ARG A 62 16.22 -9.18 2.01
CA ARG A 62 16.13 -10.47 2.72
C ARG A 62 14.98 -11.36 2.28
N THR A 63 13.93 -10.78 1.70
CA THR A 63 12.72 -11.51 1.29
C THR A 63 12.66 -11.89 -0.18
N LYS A 64 13.64 -11.46 -0.98
CA LYS A 64 13.62 -11.54 -2.45
C LYS A 64 13.25 -12.91 -3.02
N ASP A 65 13.81 -13.99 -2.47
CA ASP A 65 13.64 -15.36 -2.98
C ASP A 65 12.61 -16.19 -2.16
N TRP A 66 11.96 -15.57 -1.17
CA TRP A 66 11.04 -16.30 -0.29
C TRP A 66 9.76 -16.81 -0.97
N PRO A 67 9.11 -16.12 -1.93
CA PRO A 67 8.00 -16.69 -2.66
C PRO A 67 8.34 -18.02 -3.33
N GLN A 68 9.51 -18.12 -3.98
CA GLN A 68 9.99 -19.35 -4.63
C GLN A 68 10.33 -20.45 -3.62
N ARG A 69 10.87 -20.10 -2.46
CA ARG A 69 11.15 -21.05 -1.37
C ARG A 69 9.86 -21.58 -0.74
N VAL A 70 8.85 -20.74 -0.55
CA VAL A 70 7.52 -21.12 -0.06
C VAL A 70 6.79 -22.01 -1.07
N ALA A 71 6.96 -21.74 -2.39
CA ALA A 71 6.40 -22.57 -3.46
C ALA A 71 6.86 -24.05 -3.40
N GLN A 72 7.99 -24.34 -2.74
CA GLN A 72 8.45 -25.71 -2.51
C GLN A 72 7.71 -26.41 -1.37
N LYS A 73 7.00 -25.68 -0.51
CA LYS A 73 6.27 -26.19 0.65
C LYS A 73 4.74 -26.19 0.45
N ILE A 74 4.24 -25.18 -0.22
CA ILE A 74 2.83 -25.00 -0.55
C ILE A 74 2.71 -24.43 -1.96
N GLU A 75 1.79 -24.94 -2.76
CA GLU A 75 1.49 -24.36 -4.06
C GLU A 75 1.02 -22.89 -3.91
N LEU A 76 1.58 -21.96 -4.68
CA LEU A 76 1.26 -20.53 -4.55
C LEU A 76 -0.22 -20.24 -4.80
N HIS A 77 -0.87 -20.97 -5.70
CA HIS A 77 -2.32 -20.87 -5.88
C HIS A 77 -3.09 -21.28 -4.61
N SER A 78 -2.67 -22.35 -3.93
CA SER A 78 -3.27 -22.77 -2.65
C SER A 78 -3.06 -21.72 -1.56
N LEU A 79 -1.89 -21.09 -1.52
CA LEU A 79 -1.62 -19.95 -0.62
C LEU A 79 -2.55 -18.77 -0.94
N TYR A 80 -2.71 -18.45 -2.23
CA TYR A 80 -3.58 -17.37 -2.68
C TYR A 80 -5.05 -17.61 -2.29
N VAL A 81 -5.58 -18.80 -2.54
CA VAL A 81 -6.97 -19.16 -2.18
C VAL A 81 -7.24 -19.00 -0.68
N ARG A 82 -6.23 -19.22 0.15
CA ARG A 82 -6.33 -19.05 1.61
C ARG A 82 -6.28 -17.61 2.06
N THR A 83 -5.46 -16.78 1.41
CA THR A 83 -5.11 -15.45 1.90
C THR A 83 -5.61 -14.31 1.02
N GLY A 84 -5.92 -14.58 -0.24
CA GLY A 84 -6.43 -13.60 -1.20
C GLY A 84 -5.44 -12.54 -1.66
N ASN A 85 -4.19 -12.56 -1.18
CA ASN A 85 -3.21 -11.53 -1.50
C ASN A 85 -2.40 -11.85 -2.75
N GLN A 86 -2.13 -10.84 -3.54
CA GLN A 86 -1.09 -10.87 -4.57
C GLN A 86 0.23 -11.35 -3.94
N ILE A 87 0.88 -12.33 -4.56
CA ILE A 87 2.12 -12.92 -4.05
C ILE A 87 3.29 -11.97 -4.33
N LEU A 88 3.67 -11.19 -3.35
CA LEU A 88 4.79 -10.24 -3.41
C LEU A 88 5.82 -10.58 -2.33
N ALA A 89 7.10 -10.55 -2.67
CA ALA A 89 8.17 -10.84 -1.71
C ALA A 89 8.15 -9.95 -0.45
N ILE A 90 7.55 -8.77 -0.55
CA ILE A 90 7.42 -7.80 0.54
C ILE A 90 6.37 -8.19 1.58
N ASN A 91 5.47 -9.16 1.31
CA ASN A 91 4.39 -9.49 2.23
C ASN A 91 4.91 -10.02 3.57
N THR A 92 4.18 -9.73 4.62
CA THR A 92 4.58 -10.01 6.01
C THR A 92 4.94 -11.47 6.26
N LEU A 93 4.20 -12.41 5.66
CA LEU A 93 4.52 -13.84 5.75
C LEU A 93 5.97 -14.13 5.37
N PHE A 94 6.45 -13.57 4.24
CA PHE A 94 7.80 -13.80 3.76
C PHE A 94 8.84 -13.08 4.63
N GLN A 95 8.50 -11.92 5.16
CA GLN A 95 9.35 -11.19 6.11
C GLN A 95 9.53 -11.98 7.42
N LEU A 96 8.45 -12.60 7.93
CA LEU A 96 8.50 -13.45 9.13
C LEU A 96 9.32 -14.72 8.89
N LEU A 97 9.18 -15.35 7.73
CA LEU A 97 9.97 -16.52 7.37
C LEU A 97 11.47 -16.20 7.26
N ALA A 98 11.82 -15.05 6.68
CA ALA A 98 13.20 -14.57 6.68
C ALA A 98 13.71 -14.34 8.11
N LEU A 99 12.94 -13.68 8.95
CA LEU A 99 13.27 -13.42 10.33
C LEU A 99 13.43 -14.73 11.15
N GLN A 100 12.57 -15.72 10.91
CA GLN A 100 12.67 -17.03 11.57
C GLN A 100 13.97 -17.76 11.25
N GLU A 101 14.50 -17.60 10.05
CA GLU A 101 15.77 -18.18 9.62
C GLU A 101 16.96 -17.38 10.16
N GLU A 102 16.90 -16.06 10.09
CA GLU A 102 18.03 -15.17 10.45
C GLU A 102 18.14 -14.96 11.96
N GLN A 103 17.01 -14.79 12.66
CA GLN A 103 16.95 -14.39 14.07
C GLN A 103 15.90 -15.20 14.85
N PRO A 104 16.01 -16.54 14.95
CA PRO A 104 15.02 -17.37 15.64
C PRO A 104 14.88 -17.02 17.13
N ASP A 105 15.95 -16.51 17.77
CA ASP A 105 15.94 -16.10 19.17
C ASP A 105 15.07 -14.86 19.40
N LEU A 106 15.06 -13.92 18.45
CA LEU A 106 14.21 -12.74 18.51
C LEU A 106 12.73 -13.15 18.48
N LEU A 107 12.35 -14.05 17.56
CA LEU A 107 11.00 -14.59 17.47
C LEU A 107 10.56 -15.35 18.72
N ARG A 108 11.45 -16.11 19.38
CA ARG A 108 11.14 -16.79 20.65
C ARG A 108 10.87 -15.83 21.81
N ARG A 109 11.49 -14.65 21.80
CA ARG A 109 11.26 -13.60 22.80
C ARG A 109 10.00 -12.81 22.54
N ALA A 110 9.54 -12.74 21.30
CA ALA A 110 8.34 -12.02 20.92
C ALA A 110 7.08 -12.65 21.54
N LYS A 111 6.15 -11.80 21.97
CA LYS A 111 4.82 -12.15 22.47
C LYS A 111 3.72 -11.58 21.62
N HIS A 112 3.98 -10.47 20.95
CA HIS A 112 3.01 -9.83 20.05
C HIS A 112 3.71 -9.35 18.78
N LEU A 113 3.04 -9.51 17.65
CA LEU A 113 3.38 -8.87 16.39
C LEU A 113 2.33 -7.78 16.15
N LEU A 114 2.77 -6.54 15.95
CA LEU A 114 1.88 -5.44 15.59
C LEU A 114 2.33 -4.82 14.26
N PHE A 115 1.36 -4.52 13.39
CA PHE A 115 1.62 -3.70 12.20
C PHE A 115 1.94 -2.27 12.59
N ILE A 116 2.57 -1.53 11.71
CA ILE A 116 3.08 -0.18 12.04
C ILE A 116 2.01 0.75 12.63
N PRO A 117 0.76 0.88 12.10
CA PRO A 117 -0.23 1.77 12.70
C PRO A 117 -0.67 1.31 14.11
N ASP A 118 -0.85 0.01 14.30
CA ASP A 118 -1.17 -0.58 15.60
C ASP A 118 -0.01 -0.40 16.59
N LEU A 119 1.23 -0.57 16.12
CA LEU A 119 2.44 -0.37 16.91
C LEU A 119 2.57 1.09 17.37
N LEU A 120 2.37 2.07 16.47
CA LEU A 120 2.42 3.48 16.81
C LEU A 120 1.36 3.85 17.85
N ALA A 121 0.14 3.33 17.71
CA ALA A 121 -0.92 3.52 18.70
C ALA A 121 -0.55 2.91 20.07
N ALA A 122 -0.04 1.68 20.09
CA ALA A 122 0.40 1.01 21.30
C ALA A 122 1.55 1.75 22.01
N MET A 123 2.52 2.28 21.25
CA MET A 123 3.63 3.08 21.78
C MET A 123 3.19 4.44 22.36
N LEU A 124 1.97 4.89 22.07
CA LEU A 124 1.31 6.03 22.71
C LEU A 124 0.37 5.63 23.87
N GLY A 125 0.32 4.34 24.22
CA GLY A 125 -0.46 3.82 25.35
C GLY A 125 -1.85 3.31 25.01
N ALA A 126 -2.17 3.07 23.74
CA ALA A 126 -3.38 2.36 23.34
C ALA A 126 -3.29 0.85 23.63
N ASP A 127 -4.43 0.18 23.64
CA ASP A 127 -4.52 -1.28 23.69
C ASP A 127 -3.80 -1.91 22.50
N LEU A 128 -3.31 -3.14 22.67
CA LEU A 128 -2.75 -3.92 21.56
C LEU A 128 -3.87 -4.34 20.61
N THR A 129 -3.76 -3.94 19.36
CA THR A 129 -4.77 -4.17 18.33
C THR A 129 -4.18 -4.79 17.08
N TRP A 130 -5.04 -5.42 16.30
CA TRP A 130 -4.75 -5.98 14.98
C TRP A 130 -5.86 -5.52 14.03
N GLU A 131 -5.71 -4.31 13.49
CA GLU A 131 -6.75 -3.74 12.64
C GLU A 131 -6.84 -4.51 11.32
N ARG A 132 -8.08 -4.78 10.87
CA ARG A 132 -8.36 -5.71 9.76
C ARG A 132 -7.75 -5.29 8.45
N SER A 133 -7.79 -4.02 8.10
CA SER A 133 -7.33 -3.57 6.78
C SER A 133 -5.82 -3.76 6.63
N ILE A 134 -5.06 -3.38 7.66
CA ILE A 134 -3.62 -3.57 7.64
C ILE A 134 -3.25 -5.05 7.73
N ALA A 135 -3.95 -5.83 8.57
CA ALA A 135 -3.76 -7.27 8.69
C ALA A 135 -4.02 -8.01 7.37
N SER A 136 -4.97 -7.52 6.58
CA SER A 136 -5.31 -8.11 5.28
C SER A 136 -4.21 -7.99 4.22
N THR A 137 -3.18 -7.13 4.43
CA THR A 137 -2.03 -7.03 3.52
C THR A 137 -0.97 -8.12 3.73
N SER A 138 -1.10 -8.90 4.81
CA SER A 138 0.00 -9.69 5.38
C SER A 138 0.31 -11.01 4.69
N GLN A 139 -0.55 -11.54 3.81
CA GLN A 139 -0.53 -12.91 3.33
C GLN A 139 -0.77 -13.97 4.44
N MET A 140 -1.41 -13.59 5.55
CA MET A 140 -1.70 -14.45 6.70
C MET A 140 -3.16 -14.36 7.15
N TRP A 141 -3.91 -13.42 6.60
CA TRP A 141 -5.32 -13.20 6.85
C TRP A 141 -6.17 -14.02 5.87
N ASN A 142 -7.26 -14.64 6.38
CA ASN A 142 -8.21 -15.40 5.56
C ASN A 142 -9.42 -14.50 5.22
N PRO A 143 -9.62 -14.12 3.96
CA PRO A 143 -10.67 -13.17 3.57
C PRO A 143 -12.09 -13.73 3.70
N VAL A 144 -12.25 -15.05 3.69
CA VAL A 144 -13.56 -15.72 3.87
C VAL A 144 -13.92 -15.80 5.35
N ALA A 145 -12.95 -16.16 6.20
CA ALA A 145 -13.15 -16.26 7.64
C ALA A 145 -13.11 -14.87 8.33
N GLY A 146 -12.53 -13.85 7.70
CA GLY A 146 -12.36 -12.52 8.25
C GLY A 146 -11.40 -12.47 9.45
N THR A 147 -10.46 -13.42 9.54
CA THR A 147 -9.49 -13.52 10.64
C THR A 147 -8.19 -14.19 10.16
N TRP A 148 -7.24 -14.36 11.08
CA TRP A 148 -5.97 -15.04 10.81
C TRP A 148 -6.18 -16.47 10.32
N ASP A 149 -5.38 -16.90 9.34
CA ASP A 149 -5.29 -18.31 8.94
C ASP A 149 -4.32 -19.05 9.88
N LEU A 150 -4.82 -19.44 11.06
CA LEU A 150 -4.02 -20.07 12.10
C LEU A 150 -3.42 -21.42 11.67
N GLU A 151 -4.04 -22.13 10.74
CA GLU A 151 -3.51 -23.36 10.21
C GLU A 151 -2.31 -23.10 9.29
N LEU A 152 -2.41 -22.09 8.41
CA LEU A 152 -1.28 -21.65 7.59
C LEU A 152 -0.11 -21.21 8.46
N LEU A 153 -0.37 -20.42 9.50
CA LEU A 153 0.68 -19.97 10.43
C LEU A 153 1.43 -21.14 11.04
N ARG A 154 0.71 -22.17 11.57
CA ARG A 154 1.33 -23.38 12.12
C ARG A 154 2.10 -24.16 11.05
N GLN A 155 1.54 -24.32 9.85
CA GLN A 155 2.19 -25.00 8.72
C GLN A 155 3.52 -24.31 8.34
N MET A 156 3.59 -22.99 8.48
CA MET A 156 4.80 -22.21 8.23
C MET A 156 5.76 -22.13 9.45
N GLY A 157 5.39 -22.79 10.54
CA GLY A 157 6.21 -22.82 11.78
C GLY A 157 6.11 -21.54 12.62
N MET A 158 5.08 -20.72 12.41
CA MET A 158 4.80 -19.52 13.19
C MET A 158 3.98 -19.83 14.44
N ASP A 159 4.26 -19.12 15.53
CA ASP A 159 3.44 -19.17 16.73
C ASP A 159 2.17 -18.33 16.54
N PRO A 160 0.96 -18.93 16.50
CA PRO A 160 -0.29 -18.19 16.43
C PRO A 160 -0.52 -17.25 17.62
N GLY A 161 0.16 -17.47 18.74
CA GLY A 161 0.08 -16.62 19.94
C GLY A 161 0.63 -15.21 19.74
N LEU A 162 1.35 -14.95 18.65
CA LEU A 162 1.81 -13.60 18.27
C LEU A 162 0.66 -12.69 17.81
N PHE A 163 -0.50 -13.26 17.47
CA PHE A 163 -1.60 -12.59 16.82
C PHE A 163 -2.84 -12.58 17.73
N GLY A 164 -3.38 -11.40 17.99
CA GLY A 164 -4.61 -11.25 18.77
C GLY A 164 -5.88 -11.24 17.91
N ALA A 165 -6.99 -10.92 18.56
CA ALA A 165 -8.28 -10.79 17.88
C ALA A 165 -8.28 -9.59 16.93
N MET A 166 -9.00 -9.70 15.81
CA MET A 166 -9.16 -8.63 14.85
C MET A 166 -9.90 -7.44 15.44
N THR A 167 -9.43 -6.25 15.10
CA THR A 167 -10.04 -4.96 15.44
C THR A 167 -10.66 -4.34 14.21
N ASP A 168 -11.88 -3.86 14.32
CA ASP A 168 -12.57 -3.18 13.21
C ASP A 168 -12.20 -1.71 13.14
N SER A 169 -12.11 -1.17 11.93
CA SER A 169 -11.94 0.27 11.69
C SER A 169 -13.08 1.06 12.37
N GLY A 170 -12.74 2.13 13.09
CA GLY A 170 -13.66 2.94 13.88
C GLY A 170 -13.76 2.49 15.34
N SER A 171 -12.95 1.52 15.81
CA SER A 171 -12.88 1.13 17.21
C SER A 171 -12.06 2.14 18.03
N ILE A 172 -12.58 2.56 19.19
CA ILE A 172 -11.82 3.34 20.18
C ILE A 172 -10.92 2.35 20.93
N ILE A 173 -9.60 2.52 20.84
CA ILE A 173 -8.59 1.59 21.35
C ILE A 173 -7.77 2.18 22.50
N GLY A 174 -8.08 3.39 22.94
CA GLY A 174 -7.39 4.03 24.03
C GLY A 174 -7.63 5.53 24.07
N ALA A 175 -6.89 6.21 24.93
CA ALA A 175 -6.88 7.66 25.01
C ALA A 175 -5.54 8.19 25.51
N LEU A 176 -5.15 9.37 25.02
CA LEU A 176 -4.03 10.12 25.57
C LEU A 176 -4.36 10.67 26.98
N PRO A 177 -3.37 11.11 27.77
CA PRO A 177 -3.59 11.65 29.12
C PRO A 177 -4.54 12.86 29.16
N ASP A 178 -4.68 13.62 28.08
CA ASP A 178 -5.58 14.76 27.93
C ASP A 178 -7.00 14.37 27.51
N SER A 179 -7.30 13.06 27.44
CA SER A 179 -8.57 12.46 27.02
C SER A 179 -8.83 12.48 25.51
N THR A 180 -7.85 12.84 24.68
CA THR A 180 -7.90 12.65 23.23
C THR A 180 -8.02 11.16 22.94
N LYS A 181 -9.09 10.71 22.28
CA LYS A 181 -9.33 9.29 21.98
C LYS A 181 -8.35 8.79 20.92
N ILE A 182 -7.83 7.59 21.11
CA ILE A 182 -7.06 6.89 20.06
C ILE A 182 -8.03 5.94 19.36
N ILE A 183 -8.16 6.08 18.03
CA ILE A 183 -9.10 5.33 17.21
C ILE A 183 -8.31 4.47 16.20
N ALA A 184 -8.62 3.18 16.12
CA ALA A 184 -8.18 2.33 15.02
C ALA A 184 -8.97 2.74 13.77
N VAL A 185 -8.31 3.33 12.80
CA VAL A 185 -8.87 3.57 11.47
C VAL A 185 -8.44 2.45 10.52
N ALA A 186 -8.76 2.52 9.24
CA ALA A 186 -8.17 1.61 8.27
C ALA A 186 -6.64 1.82 8.26
N GLY A 187 -5.93 0.90 8.90
CA GLY A 187 -4.49 1.04 9.16
C GLY A 187 -3.64 1.07 7.89
N HIS A 188 -4.11 0.44 6.80
CA HIS A 188 -3.50 0.58 5.47
C HIS A 188 -3.99 1.87 4.80
N ASP A 189 -3.08 2.81 4.49
CA ASP A 189 -3.33 4.14 3.94
C ASP A 189 -4.25 4.13 2.70
N THR A 190 -4.05 3.16 1.81
CA THR A 190 -4.91 2.96 0.65
C THR A 190 -6.37 2.72 1.03
N GLN A 191 -6.65 2.01 2.12
CA GLN A 191 -8.01 1.72 2.55
C GLN A 191 -8.68 2.98 3.11
N CYS A 192 -7.92 3.86 3.75
CA CYS A 192 -8.35 5.20 4.08
C CYS A 192 -8.65 6.02 2.81
N ALA A 193 -7.74 6.00 1.81
CA ALA A 193 -7.96 6.72 0.57
C ALA A 193 -9.24 6.27 -0.15
N VAL A 194 -9.51 4.96 -0.22
CA VAL A 194 -10.74 4.40 -0.81
C VAL A 194 -11.97 4.80 0.02
N ALA A 195 -11.86 4.87 1.36
CA ALA A 195 -12.95 5.36 2.20
C ALA A 195 -13.37 6.80 1.85
N ALA A 196 -12.44 7.62 1.35
CA ALA A 196 -12.69 8.99 0.91
C ALA A 196 -13.10 9.12 -0.56
N MET A 197 -13.24 8.02 -1.30
CA MET A 197 -13.60 8.06 -2.72
C MET A 197 -15.02 8.64 -2.91
N PRO A 198 -15.19 9.77 -3.64
CA PRO A 198 -16.48 10.44 -3.77
C PRO A 198 -17.35 9.76 -4.84
N VAL A 199 -17.78 8.52 -4.57
CA VAL A 199 -18.67 7.74 -5.47
C VAL A 199 -20.11 8.22 -5.34
N GLU A 200 -20.77 8.44 -6.47
CA GLU A 200 -22.18 8.75 -6.56
C GLU A 200 -23.01 7.45 -6.62
N GLU A 201 -24.27 7.56 -6.21
CA GLU A 201 -25.20 6.42 -6.22
C GLU A 201 -25.44 5.93 -7.67
N GLY A 202 -25.20 4.63 -7.90
CA GLY A 202 -25.36 4.02 -9.23
C GLY A 202 -24.12 4.09 -10.13
N GLU A 203 -23.03 4.74 -9.71
CA GLU A 203 -21.78 4.72 -10.46
C GLU A 203 -21.12 3.33 -10.40
N SER A 204 -20.72 2.80 -11.56
CA SER A 204 -19.81 1.66 -11.65
C SER A 204 -18.37 2.18 -11.62
N ALA A 205 -17.84 2.38 -10.42
CA ALA A 205 -16.57 3.05 -10.21
C ALA A 205 -15.43 2.05 -9.96
N ALA A 206 -14.27 2.34 -10.58
CA ALA A 206 -12.98 1.84 -10.15
C ALA A 206 -12.21 2.96 -9.43
N PHE A 207 -11.23 2.59 -8.60
CA PHE A 207 -10.32 3.52 -7.98
C PHE A 207 -8.87 3.27 -8.42
N LEU A 208 -8.06 4.31 -8.37
CA LEU A 208 -6.61 4.27 -8.48
C LEU A 208 -6.03 5.12 -7.35
N SER A 209 -5.60 4.47 -6.26
CA SER A 209 -4.78 5.13 -5.25
C SER A 209 -3.39 5.33 -5.81
N CYS A 210 -3.09 6.56 -6.23
CA CYS A 210 -1.90 6.90 -7.02
C CYS A 210 -0.89 7.68 -6.16
N GLY A 211 0.12 6.98 -5.70
CA GLY A 211 1.23 7.49 -4.91
C GLY A 211 2.55 6.86 -5.34
N THR A 212 3.42 6.57 -4.40
CA THR A 212 4.66 5.80 -4.62
C THR A 212 4.36 4.45 -5.29
N TRP A 213 3.35 3.74 -4.76
CA TRP A 213 2.65 2.65 -5.41
C TRP A 213 1.40 3.19 -6.11
N SER A 214 0.89 2.43 -7.07
CA SER A 214 -0.41 2.64 -7.69
C SER A 214 -1.26 1.40 -7.45
N LEU A 215 -2.31 1.54 -6.66
CA LEU A 215 -3.24 0.46 -6.36
C LEU A 215 -4.54 0.73 -7.10
N ILE A 216 -4.76 -0.04 -8.18
CA ILE A 216 -5.98 0.06 -9.00
C ILE A 216 -6.94 -1.06 -8.65
N GLY A 217 -8.21 -0.74 -8.41
CA GLY A 217 -9.18 -1.74 -7.95
C GLY A 217 -10.62 -1.26 -7.94
N CYS A 218 -11.47 -2.09 -7.32
CA CYS A 218 -12.87 -1.79 -7.07
C CYS A 218 -13.34 -2.40 -5.75
N GLU A 219 -14.44 -1.89 -5.20
CA GLU A 219 -15.08 -2.45 -4.01
C GLU A 219 -15.98 -3.64 -4.37
N LEU A 220 -15.88 -4.74 -3.59
CA LEU A 220 -16.69 -5.96 -3.70
C LEU A 220 -17.30 -6.32 -2.36
N GLU A 221 -18.42 -7.04 -2.37
CA GLU A 221 -19.03 -7.61 -1.15
C GLU A 221 -18.31 -8.90 -0.69
N THR A 222 -17.71 -9.64 -1.61
CA THR A 222 -17.03 -10.92 -1.33
C THR A 222 -15.71 -11.02 -2.10
N PRO A 223 -14.71 -11.75 -1.54
CA PRO A 223 -13.42 -11.92 -2.20
C PRO A 223 -13.51 -12.81 -3.44
N ILE A 224 -12.61 -12.56 -4.42
CA ILE A 224 -12.42 -13.41 -5.59
C ILE A 224 -11.10 -14.18 -5.41
N LEU A 225 -11.20 -15.51 -5.27
CA LEU A 225 -10.08 -16.39 -4.91
C LEU A 225 -9.82 -17.45 -5.98
N THR A 226 -10.00 -17.09 -7.26
CA THR A 226 -9.81 -18.02 -8.38
C THR A 226 -8.34 -18.12 -8.79
N LYS A 227 -8.01 -19.16 -9.56
CA LYS A 227 -6.68 -19.32 -10.14
C LYS A 227 -6.34 -18.15 -11.06
N GLU A 228 -7.28 -17.72 -11.87
CA GLU A 228 -7.12 -16.60 -12.80
C GLU A 228 -6.83 -15.29 -12.06
N SER A 229 -7.46 -15.09 -10.91
CA SER A 229 -7.21 -13.93 -10.05
C SER A 229 -5.78 -13.97 -9.49
N CYS A 230 -5.31 -15.13 -9.05
CA CYS A 230 -3.93 -15.36 -8.62
C CYS A 230 -2.93 -15.06 -9.74
N ASP A 231 -3.14 -15.66 -10.91
CA ASP A 231 -2.27 -15.53 -12.07
C ASP A 231 -2.25 -14.07 -12.60
N SER A 232 -3.34 -13.35 -12.41
CA SER A 232 -3.45 -11.91 -12.73
C SER A 232 -2.78 -11.01 -11.69
N GLY A 233 -2.34 -11.55 -10.56
CA GLY A 233 -1.72 -10.78 -9.47
C GLY A 233 -2.68 -9.77 -8.85
N LEU A 234 -3.93 -10.18 -8.58
CA LEU A 234 -4.93 -9.36 -7.90
C LEU A 234 -4.98 -9.71 -6.42
N SER A 235 -5.31 -8.75 -5.58
CA SER A 235 -5.34 -8.84 -4.13
C SER A 235 -6.73 -8.54 -3.61
N ASN A 236 -7.14 -9.25 -2.54
CA ASN A 236 -8.36 -8.98 -1.80
C ASN A 236 -7.97 -8.37 -0.44
N GLU A 237 -8.15 -7.08 -0.27
CA GLU A 237 -7.85 -6.39 0.98
C GLU A 237 -9.12 -5.91 1.66
N TYR A 238 -9.11 -5.87 2.99
CA TYR A 238 -10.28 -5.47 3.76
C TYR A 238 -10.39 -3.95 3.82
N GLY A 239 -11.51 -3.40 3.36
CA GLY A 239 -11.79 -1.97 3.35
C GLY A 239 -12.44 -1.48 4.66
N ALA A 240 -12.33 -0.17 4.91
CA ALA A 240 -12.85 0.49 6.11
C ALA A 240 -14.37 0.36 6.32
N ASN A 241 -15.12 0.09 5.26
CA ASN A 241 -16.58 -0.04 5.26
C ASN A 241 -17.06 -1.50 5.32
N GLY A 242 -16.16 -2.45 5.58
CA GLY A 242 -16.46 -3.89 5.62
C GLY A 242 -16.51 -4.56 4.25
N ARG A 243 -16.22 -3.85 3.17
CA ARG A 243 -16.11 -4.40 1.82
C ARG A 243 -14.72 -4.93 1.55
N ILE A 244 -14.59 -5.74 0.51
CA ILE A 244 -13.30 -6.15 -0.03
C ILE A 244 -12.88 -5.15 -1.10
N ASN A 245 -11.71 -4.55 -0.94
CA ASN A 245 -11.05 -3.81 -2.00
C ASN A 245 -10.23 -4.79 -2.84
N TYR A 246 -10.80 -5.14 -3.99
CA TYR A 246 -10.18 -6.05 -4.95
C TYR A 246 -9.31 -5.23 -5.89
N LEU A 247 -8.00 -5.40 -5.80
CA LEU A 247 -7.04 -4.47 -6.38
C LEU A 247 -5.77 -5.16 -6.90
N LYS A 248 -5.02 -4.43 -7.70
CA LYS A 248 -3.68 -4.77 -8.16
C LYS A 248 -2.68 -3.73 -7.66
N ASN A 249 -1.59 -4.20 -7.05
CA ASN A 249 -0.45 -3.37 -6.72
C ASN A 249 0.45 -3.22 -7.95
N ILE A 250 0.77 -2.00 -8.32
CA ILE A 250 1.63 -1.63 -9.45
C ILE A 250 2.68 -0.65 -8.92
N ILE A 251 3.92 -0.77 -9.39
CA ILE A 251 4.94 0.26 -9.12
C ILE A 251 4.50 1.57 -9.79
N GLY A 252 4.18 2.57 -8.97
CA GLY A 252 3.58 3.82 -9.42
C GLY A 252 4.57 4.96 -9.64
N LEU A 253 4.29 6.10 -9.01
CA LEU A 253 5.10 7.31 -9.12
C LEU A 253 6.50 7.19 -8.48
N TRP A 254 6.79 6.07 -7.84
CA TRP A 254 8.15 5.69 -7.43
C TRP A 254 9.16 5.88 -8.55
N LEU A 255 8.81 5.49 -9.78
CA LEU A 255 9.68 5.62 -10.96
C LEU A 255 10.05 7.09 -11.21
N ILE A 256 9.09 8.00 -11.11
CA ILE A 256 9.33 9.45 -11.26
C ILE A 256 10.11 10.00 -10.07
N GLN A 257 9.77 9.58 -8.84
CA GLN A 257 10.42 10.05 -7.61
C GLN A 257 11.91 9.68 -7.60
N GLU A 258 12.25 8.43 -7.96
CA GLU A 258 13.62 7.97 -8.01
C GLU A 258 14.40 8.59 -9.20
N SER A 259 13.76 8.75 -10.35
CA SER A 259 14.37 9.45 -11.49
C SER A 259 14.72 10.90 -11.10
N ARG A 260 13.80 11.60 -10.44
CA ARG A 260 14.03 12.97 -9.94
C ARG A 260 15.18 13.02 -8.94
N ARG A 261 15.28 12.05 -8.02
CA ARG A 261 16.39 11.96 -7.06
C ARG A 261 17.72 11.72 -7.77
N GLU A 262 17.72 10.91 -8.83
CA GLU A 262 18.92 10.67 -9.61
C GLU A 262 19.38 11.91 -10.37
N TYR A 263 18.47 12.64 -11.00
CA TYR A 263 18.80 13.91 -11.65
C TYR A 263 19.38 14.93 -10.64
N ALA A 264 18.78 15.01 -9.43
CA ALA A 264 19.33 15.88 -8.38
C ALA A 264 20.75 15.48 -7.93
N ARG A 265 21.07 14.16 -7.88
CA ARG A 265 22.45 13.69 -7.62
C ARG A 265 23.43 14.10 -8.73
N GLN A 266 22.96 14.28 -9.95
CA GLN A 266 23.72 14.75 -11.10
C GLN A 266 23.79 16.28 -11.18
N GLY A 267 23.15 17.00 -10.24
CA GLY A 267 23.14 18.46 -10.17
C GLY A 267 21.98 19.11 -10.93
N GLU A 268 21.01 18.33 -11.39
CA GLU A 268 19.83 18.81 -12.11
C GLU A 268 18.59 18.70 -11.22
N GLU A 269 18.08 19.81 -10.74
CA GLU A 269 16.88 19.86 -9.89
C GLU A 269 15.64 20.17 -10.73
N TYR A 270 14.64 19.30 -10.64
CA TYR A 270 13.35 19.46 -11.31
C TYR A 270 12.20 19.40 -10.29
N SER A 271 11.23 20.27 -10.42
CA SER A 271 9.91 20.09 -9.82
C SER A 271 9.10 19.04 -10.60
N PHE A 272 8.06 18.47 -9.99
CA PHE A 272 7.17 17.54 -10.71
C PHE A 272 6.44 18.23 -11.88
N GLY A 273 6.14 19.52 -11.77
CA GLY A 273 5.54 20.29 -12.86
C GLY A 273 6.46 20.47 -14.07
N GLU A 274 7.76 20.73 -13.83
CA GLU A 274 8.76 20.79 -14.90
C GLU A 274 8.96 19.45 -15.58
N LEU A 275 9.03 18.34 -14.82
CA LEU A 275 9.11 17.02 -15.38
C LEU A 275 7.90 16.68 -16.25
N ALA A 276 6.68 17.03 -15.80
CA ALA A 276 5.46 16.83 -16.59
C ALA A 276 5.46 17.65 -17.89
N LYS A 277 5.94 18.92 -17.84
CA LYS A 277 6.06 19.76 -19.02
C LYS A 277 7.06 19.19 -20.04
N LEU A 278 8.24 18.77 -19.58
CA LEU A 278 9.25 18.13 -20.45
C LEU A 278 8.69 16.84 -21.09
N ALA A 279 7.93 16.07 -20.34
CA ALA A 279 7.26 14.87 -20.87
C ALA A 279 6.20 15.21 -21.92
N ASP A 280 5.43 16.28 -21.74
CA ASP A 280 4.41 16.72 -22.71
C ASP A 280 5.02 17.17 -24.03
N GLU A 281 6.19 17.82 -23.97
CA GLU A 281 6.96 18.28 -25.15
C GLU A 281 7.71 17.15 -25.87
N ALA A 282 7.93 15.98 -25.23
CA ALA A 282 8.64 14.85 -25.82
C ALA A 282 7.77 14.07 -26.81
N GLU A 283 8.41 13.30 -27.71
CA GLU A 283 7.73 12.47 -28.70
C GLU A 283 6.87 11.41 -28.04
N ALA A 284 5.61 11.32 -28.46
CA ALA A 284 4.65 10.35 -27.97
C ALA A 284 4.96 8.93 -28.46
N PHE A 285 4.77 7.94 -27.59
CA PHE A 285 4.90 6.52 -27.90
C PHE A 285 6.30 6.09 -28.37
N HIS A 286 7.32 6.81 -27.93
CA HIS A 286 8.70 6.54 -28.31
C HIS A 286 9.20 5.19 -27.77
N CYS A 287 8.95 4.90 -26.48
CA CYS A 287 9.30 3.63 -25.85
C CYS A 287 8.42 3.33 -24.62
N PHE A 288 8.41 2.07 -24.21
CA PHE A 288 7.61 1.58 -23.09
C PHE A 288 8.40 0.64 -22.19
N ILE A 289 8.04 0.65 -20.90
CA ILE A 289 8.54 -0.31 -19.91
C ILE A 289 7.36 -1.09 -19.29
N ASP A 290 7.66 -2.24 -18.69
CA ASP A 290 6.74 -2.82 -17.69
C ASP A 290 7.11 -2.22 -16.34
N PRO A 291 6.26 -1.37 -15.72
CA PRO A 291 6.54 -0.76 -14.42
C PRO A 291 6.85 -1.77 -13.32
N ASP A 292 6.25 -2.98 -13.39
CA ASP A 292 6.42 -4.04 -12.40
C ASP A 292 7.64 -4.94 -12.64
N ALA A 293 8.46 -4.63 -13.65
CA ALA A 293 9.68 -5.39 -13.88
C ALA A 293 10.63 -5.29 -12.68
N GLN A 294 11.21 -6.43 -12.28
CA GLN A 294 12.03 -6.58 -11.08
C GLN A 294 13.15 -5.53 -10.95
N GLU A 295 13.69 -5.09 -12.08
CA GLU A 295 14.76 -4.08 -12.14
C GLU A 295 14.32 -2.69 -11.65
N PHE A 296 13.03 -2.41 -11.55
CA PHE A 296 12.49 -1.13 -11.09
C PHE A 296 12.09 -1.10 -9.61
N VAL A 297 12.14 -2.23 -8.92
CA VAL A 297 11.74 -2.35 -7.49
C VAL A 297 12.73 -1.63 -6.57
N ALA A 298 14.04 -1.86 -6.78
CA ALA A 298 15.08 -1.34 -5.91
C ALA A 298 15.36 0.15 -6.16
N PRO A 299 15.72 0.94 -5.13
CA PRO A 299 16.17 2.32 -5.30
C PRO A 299 17.41 2.43 -6.18
N GLY A 300 17.66 3.61 -6.75
CA GLY A 300 18.84 3.91 -7.53
C GLY A 300 18.54 4.53 -8.90
N ASN A 301 19.45 4.36 -9.87
CA ASN A 301 19.38 5.02 -11.17
C ASN A 301 18.28 4.42 -12.07
N ILE A 302 17.02 4.85 -11.87
CA ILE A 302 15.88 4.41 -12.69
C ILE A 302 16.05 4.85 -14.17
N PRO A 303 16.47 6.07 -14.51
CA PRO A 303 16.68 6.46 -15.90
C PRO A 303 17.60 5.49 -16.67
N GLU A 304 18.73 5.13 -16.09
CA GLU A 304 19.67 4.16 -16.71
C GLU A 304 19.04 2.76 -16.87
N ARG A 305 18.24 2.32 -15.88
CA ARG A 305 17.53 1.03 -15.96
C ARG A 305 16.50 1.03 -17.07
N ILE A 306 15.76 2.14 -17.26
CA ILE A 306 14.83 2.32 -18.39
C ILE A 306 15.57 2.22 -19.71
N GLN A 307 16.69 2.90 -19.85
CA GLN A 307 17.52 2.81 -21.06
C GLN A 307 18.01 1.38 -21.33
N LYS A 308 18.45 0.66 -20.29
CA LYS A 308 18.86 -0.76 -20.39
C LYS A 308 17.70 -1.66 -20.80
N PHE A 309 16.51 -1.42 -20.23
CA PHE A 309 15.29 -2.13 -20.59
C PHE A 309 14.96 -1.93 -22.08
N CYS A 310 14.94 -0.70 -22.55
CA CYS A 310 14.64 -0.37 -23.94
C CYS A 310 15.67 -1.00 -24.92
N ARG A 311 16.97 -0.93 -24.62
CA ARG A 311 18.01 -1.60 -25.42
C ARG A 311 17.77 -3.11 -25.49
N ARG A 312 17.49 -3.76 -24.35
CA ARG A 312 17.27 -5.22 -24.28
C ARG A 312 16.03 -5.65 -25.04
N THR A 313 14.99 -4.82 -25.06
CA THR A 313 13.72 -5.11 -25.76
C THR A 313 13.70 -4.60 -27.21
N GLY A 314 14.80 -4.04 -27.73
CA GLY A 314 14.91 -3.56 -29.11
C GLY A 314 14.08 -2.33 -29.41
N GLN A 315 13.78 -1.51 -28.40
CA GLN A 315 13.05 -0.26 -28.53
C GLN A 315 13.98 0.95 -28.66
N PRO A 316 13.50 2.09 -29.19
CA PRO A 316 14.20 3.35 -29.07
C PRO A 316 14.57 3.63 -27.63
N VAL A 317 15.72 4.27 -27.40
CA VAL A 317 16.24 4.51 -26.05
C VAL A 317 15.98 5.97 -25.70
N PRO A 318 15.31 6.27 -24.56
CA PRO A 318 15.10 7.65 -24.16
C PRO A 318 16.45 8.29 -23.78
N GLU A 319 16.77 9.43 -24.39
CA GLU A 319 18.02 10.15 -24.20
C GLU A 319 17.87 11.40 -23.33
N THR A 320 16.66 11.96 -23.31
CA THR A 320 16.36 13.18 -22.55
C THR A 320 15.52 12.89 -21.30
N VAL A 321 15.51 13.84 -20.37
CA VAL A 321 14.64 13.81 -19.18
C VAL A 321 13.17 13.69 -19.59
N GLY A 322 12.75 14.50 -20.58
CA GLY A 322 11.37 14.50 -21.09
C GLY A 322 10.96 13.14 -21.66
N GLU A 323 11.77 12.52 -22.49
CA GLU A 323 11.51 11.20 -23.06
C GLU A 323 11.44 10.11 -21.98
N THR A 324 12.32 10.16 -20.97
CA THR A 324 12.30 9.23 -19.85
C THR A 324 11.01 9.35 -19.04
N VAL A 325 10.60 10.57 -18.70
CA VAL A 325 9.38 10.81 -17.90
C VAL A 325 8.13 10.46 -18.71
N ARG A 326 8.11 10.77 -20.00
CA ARG A 326 7.02 10.38 -20.91
C ARG A 326 6.89 8.86 -21.02
N CYS A 327 7.99 8.16 -21.23
CA CYS A 327 8.02 6.70 -21.21
C CYS A 327 7.37 6.13 -19.93
N ILE A 328 7.69 6.69 -18.76
CA ILE A 328 7.10 6.26 -17.49
C ILE A 328 5.59 6.53 -17.49
N TYR A 329 5.14 7.73 -17.83
CA TYR A 329 3.72 8.08 -17.78
C TYR A 329 2.86 7.28 -18.76
N GLU A 330 3.31 7.11 -19.99
CA GLU A 330 2.62 6.29 -21.00
C GLU A 330 2.58 4.82 -20.58
N SER A 331 3.68 4.30 -20.04
CA SER A 331 3.75 2.92 -19.53
C SER A 331 2.79 2.70 -18.35
N LEU A 332 2.71 3.66 -17.41
CA LEU A 332 1.77 3.61 -16.30
C LEU A 332 0.32 3.65 -16.78
N ALA A 333 -0.01 4.56 -17.70
CA ALA A 333 -1.37 4.66 -18.23
C ALA A 333 -1.83 3.37 -18.93
N LEU A 334 -0.96 2.75 -19.72
CA LEU A 334 -1.22 1.45 -20.36
C LEU A 334 -1.30 0.31 -19.34
N LYS A 335 -0.49 0.33 -18.30
CA LYS A 335 -0.55 -0.66 -17.22
C LYS A 335 -1.86 -0.56 -16.44
N TYR A 336 -2.36 0.67 -16.19
CA TYR A 336 -3.67 0.89 -15.55
C TYR A 336 -4.80 0.35 -16.41
N ARG A 337 -4.78 0.61 -17.72
CA ARG A 337 -5.73 0.01 -18.65
C ARG A 337 -5.72 -1.51 -18.58
N TYR A 338 -4.53 -2.13 -18.66
CA TYR A 338 -4.39 -3.58 -18.60
C TYR A 338 -4.96 -4.15 -17.29
N ALA A 339 -4.64 -3.51 -16.16
CA ALA A 339 -5.18 -3.92 -14.86
C ALA A 339 -6.69 -3.74 -14.77
N LEU A 340 -7.24 -2.68 -15.35
CA LEU A 340 -8.67 -2.43 -15.39
C LEU A 340 -9.41 -3.50 -16.21
N GLU A 341 -8.87 -3.88 -17.37
CA GLU A 341 -9.41 -4.97 -18.21
C GLU A 341 -9.39 -6.32 -17.45
N GLN A 342 -8.35 -6.59 -16.64
CA GLN A 342 -8.31 -7.75 -15.76
C GLN A 342 -9.41 -7.68 -14.68
N LEU A 343 -9.59 -6.53 -14.03
CA LEU A 343 -10.66 -6.34 -13.03
C LEU A 343 -12.05 -6.54 -13.63
N GLU A 344 -12.32 -6.00 -14.81
CA GLU A 344 -13.57 -6.19 -15.52
C GLU A 344 -13.82 -7.66 -15.86
N GLY A 345 -12.80 -8.36 -16.36
CA GLY A 345 -12.88 -9.79 -16.66
C GLY A 345 -13.14 -10.66 -15.43
N MET A 346 -12.54 -10.33 -14.28
CA MET A 346 -12.73 -11.09 -13.03
C MET A 346 -14.07 -10.80 -12.34
N THR A 347 -14.54 -9.56 -12.40
CA THR A 347 -15.73 -9.11 -11.67
C THR A 347 -17.01 -9.16 -12.48
N GLY A 348 -16.90 -9.21 -13.82
CA GLY A 348 -18.02 -9.03 -14.73
C GLY A 348 -18.59 -7.60 -14.73
N LYS A 349 -17.92 -6.66 -14.05
CA LYS A 349 -18.33 -5.26 -14.03
C LYS A 349 -17.82 -4.55 -15.28
N ASN A 350 -18.59 -3.58 -15.78
CA ASN A 350 -18.13 -2.59 -16.74
C ASN A 350 -18.00 -1.26 -15.99
N PHE A 351 -16.77 -0.78 -15.82
CA PHE A 351 -16.56 0.50 -15.16
C PHE A 351 -16.89 1.67 -16.09
N THR A 352 -17.48 2.71 -15.52
CA THR A 352 -17.83 3.94 -16.25
C THR A 352 -16.96 5.11 -15.82
N ILE A 353 -16.32 4.98 -14.68
CA ILE A 353 -15.51 6.05 -14.09
C ILE A 353 -14.31 5.46 -13.32
N LEU A 354 -13.19 6.17 -13.38
CA LEU A 354 -11.99 5.89 -12.60
C LEU A 354 -11.68 7.09 -11.70
N HIS A 355 -11.73 6.88 -10.38
CA HIS A 355 -11.30 7.86 -9.40
C HIS A 355 -9.80 7.74 -9.15
N ILE A 356 -9.02 8.78 -9.45
CA ILE A 356 -7.59 8.85 -9.11
C ILE A 356 -7.45 9.60 -7.80
N LEU A 357 -7.03 8.89 -6.75
CA LEU A 357 -6.94 9.36 -5.37
C LEU A 357 -5.46 9.57 -4.97
N GLY A 358 -5.24 10.48 -4.03
CA GLY A 358 -3.91 10.75 -3.50
C GLY A 358 -3.08 11.70 -4.37
N GLY A 359 -1.77 11.79 -4.10
CA GLY A 359 -0.87 12.77 -4.72
C GLY A 359 -0.79 12.71 -6.25
N GLY A 360 -1.04 11.54 -6.85
CA GLY A 360 -1.09 11.35 -8.30
C GLY A 360 -2.21 12.11 -9.00
N ALA A 361 -3.26 12.51 -8.28
CA ALA A 361 -4.31 13.38 -8.80
C ALA A 361 -3.77 14.75 -9.26
N ASN A 362 -2.62 15.19 -8.76
CA ASN A 362 -1.94 16.40 -9.21
C ASN A 362 -1.16 16.22 -10.53
N ALA A 363 -0.94 14.98 -10.98
CA ALA A 363 -0.22 14.69 -12.22
C ALA A 363 -1.16 14.76 -13.42
N GLY A 364 -1.61 15.96 -13.79
CA GLY A 364 -2.63 16.20 -14.81
C GLY A 364 -2.34 15.47 -16.14
N LEU A 365 -1.08 15.47 -16.60
CA LEU A 365 -0.68 14.75 -17.82
C LEU A 365 -0.92 13.23 -17.67
N LEU A 366 -0.52 12.62 -16.56
CA LEU A 366 -0.77 11.20 -16.30
C LEU A 366 -2.28 10.90 -16.18
N CYS A 367 -3.05 11.78 -15.53
CA CYS A 367 -4.49 11.64 -15.43
C CYS A 367 -5.16 11.65 -16.83
N GLN A 368 -4.72 12.56 -17.71
CA GLN A 368 -5.24 12.62 -19.08
C GLN A 368 -4.83 11.37 -19.89
N MET A 369 -3.54 10.99 -19.85
CA MET A 369 -3.08 9.76 -20.51
C MET A 369 -3.83 8.52 -20.01
N THR A 370 -4.14 8.48 -18.70
CA THR A 370 -4.93 7.40 -18.11
C THR A 370 -6.38 7.40 -18.63
N ALA A 371 -7.03 8.56 -18.72
CA ALA A 371 -8.37 8.69 -19.27
C ALA A 371 -8.42 8.21 -20.73
N ASP A 372 -7.45 8.63 -21.55
CA ASP A 372 -7.34 8.27 -22.96
C ASP A 372 -7.08 6.77 -23.13
N ALA A 373 -6.14 6.21 -22.37
CA ALA A 373 -5.79 4.79 -22.42
C ALA A 373 -6.95 3.90 -21.96
N CYS A 374 -7.58 4.21 -20.82
CA CYS A 374 -8.69 3.44 -20.26
C CYS A 374 -10.03 3.69 -20.96
N ARG A 375 -10.15 4.79 -21.71
CA ARG A 375 -11.41 5.25 -22.35
C ARG A 375 -12.54 5.44 -21.33
N LEU A 376 -12.18 5.95 -20.15
CA LEU A 376 -13.09 6.22 -19.06
C LEU A 376 -13.03 7.69 -18.67
N MET A 377 -14.12 8.16 -18.08
CA MET A 377 -14.06 9.41 -17.32
C MET A 377 -13.14 9.23 -16.13
N VAL A 378 -12.17 10.13 -15.95
CA VAL A 378 -11.30 10.20 -14.78
C VAL A 378 -11.73 11.36 -13.91
N LYS A 379 -12.05 11.07 -12.64
CA LYS A 379 -12.19 12.07 -11.57
C LYS A 379 -10.90 12.09 -10.75
N ALA A 380 -10.11 13.14 -10.88
CA ALA A 380 -8.83 13.29 -10.16
C ALA A 380 -9.05 14.05 -8.83
N GLY A 381 -8.83 13.37 -7.73
CA GLY A 381 -9.02 13.86 -6.36
C GLY A 381 -9.94 12.98 -5.51
N PRO A 382 -9.93 13.21 -4.20
CA PRO A 382 -9.13 14.22 -3.50
C PRO A 382 -7.64 13.88 -3.45
N VAL A 383 -6.79 14.89 -3.40
CA VAL A 383 -5.32 14.74 -3.30
C VAL A 383 -4.94 14.13 -1.95
N GLU A 384 -5.54 14.63 -0.87
CA GLU A 384 -5.32 14.15 0.50
C GLU A 384 -6.37 13.08 0.89
N ALA A 385 -6.66 12.15 -0.04
CA ALA A 385 -7.68 11.13 0.15
C ALA A 385 -7.47 10.30 1.42
N THR A 386 -6.22 9.89 1.69
CA THR A 386 -5.87 9.12 2.90
C THR A 386 -6.25 9.87 4.17
N ALA A 387 -5.81 11.12 4.31
CA ALA A 387 -6.14 11.94 5.48
C ALA A 387 -7.65 12.17 5.62
N LEU A 388 -8.36 12.44 4.52
CA LEU A 388 -9.81 12.61 4.52
C LEU A 388 -10.54 11.34 4.93
N GLY A 389 -10.13 10.17 4.43
CA GLY A 389 -10.72 8.89 4.81
C GLY A 389 -10.45 8.53 6.27
N ASN A 390 -9.23 8.78 6.75
CA ASN A 390 -8.89 8.66 8.16
C ASN A 390 -9.84 9.51 9.03
N ILE A 391 -10.03 10.79 8.66
CA ILE A 391 -10.96 11.69 9.36
C ILE A 391 -12.41 11.17 9.30
N LEU A 392 -12.90 10.69 8.14
CA LEU A 392 -14.24 10.12 8.02
C LEU A 392 -14.47 8.95 8.97
N ILE A 393 -13.48 8.06 9.09
CA ILE A 393 -13.57 6.91 10.01
C ILE A 393 -13.60 7.40 11.47
N GLN A 394 -12.80 8.39 11.82
CA GLN A 394 -12.84 9.00 13.15
C GLN A 394 -14.19 9.67 13.44
N LEU A 395 -14.74 10.44 12.48
CA LEU A 395 -16.06 11.06 12.62
C LEU A 395 -17.19 10.03 12.81
N LYS A 396 -17.10 8.88 12.11
CA LYS A 396 -18.02 7.75 12.32
C LYS A 396 -17.87 7.18 13.74
N ALA A 397 -16.64 6.95 14.19
CA ALA A 397 -16.35 6.43 15.54
C ALA A 397 -16.84 7.35 16.65
N LEU A 398 -16.82 8.65 16.43
CA LEU A 398 -17.31 9.69 17.33
C LEU A 398 -18.82 9.99 17.17
N HIS A 399 -19.52 9.23 16.31
CA HIS A 399 -20.95 9.40 16.00
C HIS A 399 -21.31 10.77 15.39
N ALA A 400 -20.32 11.48 14.79
CA ALA A 400 -20.56 12.74 14.10
C ALA A 400 -21.14 12.53 12.69
N ILE A 401 -20.88 11.37 12.08
CA ILE A 401 -21.54 10.89 10.86
C ILE A 401 -22.08 9.48 11.11
N HIS A 402 -23.10 9.10 10.33
CA HIS A 402 -23.77 7.80 10.50
C HIS A 402 -22.96 6.65 9.87
N ASP A 403 -22.49 6.84 8.65
CA ASP A 403 -21.73 5.85 7.88
C ASP A 403 -20.73 6.53 6.94
N ILE A 404 -19.80 5.76 6.42
CA ILE A 404 -18.74 6.26 5.52
C ILE A 404 -19.33 6.69 4.17
N ASP A 405 -20.32 5.98 3.63
CA ASP A 405 -20.91 6.30 2.33
C ASP A 405 -21.62 7.67 2.35
N LYS A 406 -22.25 8.03 3.48
CA LYS A 406 -22.74 9.41 3.68
C LYS A 406 -21.61 10.41 3.86
N GLY A 407 -20.55 10.01 4.54
CA GLY A 407 -19.37 10.85 4.72
C GLY A 407 -18.69 11.20 3.40
N ARG A 408 -18.63 10.29 2.43
CA ARG A 408 -18.11 10.52 1.07
C ARG A 408 -18.77 11.69 0.35
N ARG A 409 -20.04 12.00 0.68
CA ARG A 409 -20.77 13.15 0.12
C ARG A 409 -20.34 14.51 0.66
N LEU A 410 -19.50 14.52 1.70
CA LEU A 410 -18.92 15.75 2.28
C LEU A 410 -17.60 16.14 1.62
N ILE A 411 -17.01 15.21 0.87
CA ILE A 411 -15.78 15.38 0.10
C ILE A 411 -16.09 15.86 -1.31
#